data_63ce3323518567cf4880dca1fad3f50a
#
_entry.id   63ce3323518567cf4880dca1fad3f50a
#
_cell.length_a   1.000
_cell.length_b   1.000
_cell.length_c   1.000
_cell.angle_alpha   90.00
_cell.angle_beta   90.00
_cell.angle_gamma   90.00
#
_symmetry.space_group_name_H-M   'P 1'
#
loop_
_entity.id
_entity.type
_entity.pdbx_description
1 polymer ?
#
loop_
_entity_poly.entity_id
_entity_poly.type
_entity_poly.pdbx_seq_one_letter_code
_entity_poly.pdbx_strand_id
1 'polypeptide(L)'
;MQKQIVIGIDVGGSTTKIVGFHKVTHALIEPLFVRATDPITSAYGAFGKFLVVNHLTLGDIAKVMITGVGSSYLTDSLYDLPFERIEEFRAIGLGGLYLSGLTEGIIASCGTGT
;
A
#
# COMPACT_ATOMS: atom_id res chain seq x y z
N MET A 1 -6.49 -18.24 8.57
CA MET A 1 -7.49 -18.27 7.61
C MET A 1 -6.98 -18.05 6.21
N GLN A 2 -7.81 -17.95 5.25
CA GLN A 2 -7.38 -17.91 3.87
C GLN A 2 -6.81 -16.56 3.49
N LYS A 3 -5.82 -16.58 2.64
CA LYS A 3 -5.13 -15.40 2.16
C LYS A 3 -6.04 -14.65 1.19
N GLN A 4 -6.86 -13.76 1.72
CA GLN A 4 -7.89 -13.05 0.96
C GLN A 4 -7.58 -11.57 0.71
N ILE A 5 -6.61 -11.01 1.42
CA ILE A 5 -6.37 -9.58 1.40
C ILE A 5 -5.13 -9.24 0.59
N VAL A 6 -5.26 -8.30 -0.33
CA VAL A 6 -4.14 -7.71 -1.05
C VAL A 6 -3.91 -6.32 -0.48
N ILE A 7 -2.66 -6.01 -0.17
CA ILE A 7 -2.28 -4.73 0.44
C ILE A 7 -1.36 -3.97 -0.51
N GLY A 8 -1.63 -2.67 -0.63
CA GLY A 8 -0.73 -1.75 -1.29
C GLY A 8 -0.21 -0.73 -0.29
N ILE A 9 1.09 -0.50 -0.31
CA ILE A 9 1.74 0.44 0.60
C ILE A 9 2.54 1.45 -0.20
N ASP A 10 2.29 2.73 0.07
CA ASP A 10 3.07 3.83 -0.49
C ASP A 10 3.92 4.41 0.63
N VAL A 11 5.21 4.14 0.59
CA VAL A 11 6.15 4.62 1.60
C VAL A 11 6.72 5.95 1.11
N GLY A 12 6.07 7.03 1.50
CA GLY A 12 6.48 8.37 1.09
C GLY A 12 7.62 8.92 1.95
N GLY A 13 7.98 10.16 1.68
CA GLY A 13 9.06 10.83 2.43
C GLY A 13 8.66 11.17 3.85
N SER A 14 7.41 11.53 4.08
CA SER A 14 6.92 11.96 5.39
C SER A 14 5.68 11.21 5.86
N THR A 15 5.06 10.44 4.98
CA THR A 15 3.81 9.74 5.25
C THR A 15 3.82 8.40 4.55
N THR A 16 3.35 7.37 5.25
CA THR A 16 3.12 6.07 4.62
C THR A 16 1.61 5.84 4.56
N LYS A 17 1.14 5.45 3.40
CA LYS A 17 -0.27 5.16 3.17
C LYS A 17 -0.43 3.69 2.87
N ILE A 18 -1.50 3.11 3.38
CA ILE A 18 -1.77 1.69 3.15
C ILE A 18 -3.23 1.50 2.81
N VAL A 19 -3.48 0.66 1.84
CA VAL A 19 -4.82 0.31 1.41
C VAL A 19 -4.88 -1.20 1.21
N GLY A 20 -6.06 -1.76 1.37
CA GLY A 20 -6.26 -3.18 1.12
C GLY A 20 -7.59 -3.44 0.45
N PHE A 21 -7.69 -4.61 -0.14
CA PHE A 21 -8.95 -5.05 -0.71
C PHE A 21 -9.00 -6.58 -0.74
N HIS A 22 -10.21 -7.10 -0.80
CA HIS A 22 -10.42 -8.53 -0.94
C HIS A 22 -10.12 -8.96 -2.37
N LYS A 23 -9.27 -9.97 -2.53
CA LYS A 23 -8.82 -10.35 -3.87
C LYS A 23 -9.92 -10.94 -4.73
N VAL A 24 -10.97 -11.48 -4.15
CA VAL A 24 -12.07 -12.07 -4.92
C VAL A 24 -13.19 -11.07 -5.18
N THR A 25 -13.67 -10.42 -4.12
CA THR A 25 -14.79 -9.48 -4.22
C THR A 25 -14.37 -8.09 -4.65
N HIS A 26 -13.10 -7.76 -4.51
CA HIS A 26 -12.53 -6.42 -4.71
C HIS A 26 -13.10 -5.38 -3.75
N ALA A 27 -13.74 -5.81 -2.66
CA ALA A 27 -14.24 -4.89 -1.65
C ALA A 27 -13.06 -4.18 -1.00
N LEU A 28 -13.10 -2.85 -1.02
CA LEU A 28 -12.02 -2.03 -0.45
C LEU A 28 -12.10 -2.02 1.07
N ILE A 29 -10.93 -2.07 1.69
CA ILE A 29 -10.77 -1.88 3.11
C ILE A 29 -10.36 -0.42 3.29
N GLU A 30 -10.85 0.22 4.34
CA GLU A 30 -10.62 1.64 4.55
C GLU A 30 -9.13 1.95 4.60
N PRO A 31 -8.67 2.94 3.81
CA PRO A 31 -7.27 3.31 3.79
C PRO A 31 -6.81 3.89 5.12
N LEU A 32 -5.54 3.72 5.39
CA LEU A 32 -4.91 4.25 6.59
C LEU A 32 -3.63 4.97 6.19
N PHE A 33 -3.29 6.05 6.88
CA PHE A 33 -2.00 6.67 6.68
C PHE A 33 -1.37 7.02 8.03
N VAL A 34 -0.05 7.02 8.03
CA VAL A 34 0.75 7.24 9.23
C VAL A 34 1.87 8.20 8.91
N ARG A 35 2.07 9.19 9.75
CA ARG A 35 3.24 10.06 9.66
C ARG A 35 4.40 9.40 10.39
N ALA A 36 5.59 9.54 9.85
CA ALA A 36 6.77 9.07 10.52
C ALA A 36 8.00 9.79 9.99
N THR A 37 9.05 9.74 10.77
CA THR A 37 10.31 10.39 10.40
C THR A 37 11.22 9.47 9.62
N ASP A 38 10.92 8.18 9.57
CA ASP A 38 11.80 7.23 8.92
C ASP A 38 10.95 6.17 8.20
N PRO A 39 11.38 5.80 6.97
CA PRO A 39 10.56 4.92 6.13
C PRO A 39 10.35 3.52 6.71
N ILE A 40 11.35 2.96 7.36
CA ILE A 40 11.24 1.60 7.90
C ILE A 40 10.20 1.56 9.01
N THR A 41 10.33 2.45 9.98
CA THR A 41 9.38 2.54 11.10
C THR A 41 7.98 2.82 10.58
N SER A 42 7.87 3.72 9.62
CA SER A 42 6.59 4.11 9.05
C SER A 42 5.91 2.94 8.34
N ALA A 43 6.66 2.18 7.55
CA ALA A 43 6.10 1.05 6.82
C ALA A 43 5.62 -0.04 7.78
N TYR A 44 6.45 -0.42 8.74
CA TYR A 44 6.07 -1.43 9.71
C TYR A 44 4.92 -0.96 10.59
N GLY A 45 4.96 0.30 11.01
CA GLY A 45 3.90 0.87 11.83
C GLY A 45 2.57 0.93 11.11
N ALA A 46 2.56 1.37 9.87
CA ALA A 46 1.34 1.44 9.06
C ALA A 46 0.75 0.05 8.83
N PHE A 47 1.60 -0.91 8.48
CA PHE A 47 1.14 -2.27 8.24
C PHE A 47 0.56 -2.88 9.53
N GLY A 48 1.30 -2.78 10.64
CA GLY A 48 0.82 -3.31 11.91
C GLY A 48 -0.48 -2.67 12.36
N LYS A 49 -0.57 -1.35 12.24
CA LYS A 49 -1.79 -0.63 12.61
C LYS A 49 -2.97 -1.03 11.71
N PHE A 50 -2.71 -1.21 10.42
CA PHE A 50 -3.74 -1.64 9.47
C PHE A 50 -4.33 -2.99 9.88
N LEU A 51 -3.47 -3.94 10.27
CA LEU A 51 -3.92 -5.24 10.72
C LEU A 51 -4.78 -5.13 11.99
N VAL A 52 -4.31 -4.35 12.97
CA VAL A 52 -5.03 -4.21 14.22
C VAL A 52 -6.39 -3.54 14.03
N VAL A 53 -6.41 -2.43 13.30
CA VAL A 53 -7.65 -1.65 13.10
C VAL A 53 -8.69 -2.45 12.34
N ASN A 54 -8.24 -3.30 11.40
CA ASN A 54 -9.16 -4.06 10.56
C ASN A 54 -9.37 -5.50 11.04
N HIS A 55 -8.86 -5.84 12.23
CA HIS A 55 -9.00 -7.18 12.81
C HIS A 55 -8.46 -8.28 11.91
N LEU A 56 -7.33 -8.01 11.27
CA LEU A 56 -6.66 -8.95 10.37
C LEU A 56 -5.42 -9.54 11.03
N THR A 57 -5.01 -10.69 10.52
CA THR A 57 -3.74 -11.32 10.90
C THR A 57 -2.83 -11.40 9.68
N LEU A 58 -1.56 -11.67 9.90
CA LEU A 58 -0.63 -11.87 8.80
C LEU A 58 -1.07 -13.02 7.88
N GLY A 59 -1.74 -14.02 8.44
CA GLY A 59 -2.25 -15.14 7.67
C GLY A 59 -3.35 -14.77 6.68
N ASP A 60 -3.99 -13.61 6.87
CA ASP A 60 -5.04 -13.16 5.96
C ASP A 60 -4.50 -12.47 4.72
N ILE A 61 -3.20 -12.16 4.70
CA ILE A 61 -2.61 -11.36 3.63
C ILE A 61 -2.13 -12.26 2.50
N ALA A 62 -2.72 -12.06 1.33
CA ALA A 62 -2.38 -12.84 0.13
C ALA A 62 -1.19 -12.23 -0.62
N LYS A 63 -1.11 -10.91 -0.65
CA LYS A 63 -0.09 -10.23 -1.45
C LYS A 63 0.15 -8.84 -0.92
N VAL A 64 1.41 -8.40 -0.98
CA VAL A 64 1.81 -7.04 -0.62
C VAL A 64 2.52 -6.41 -1.80
N MET A 65 2.05 -5.23 -2.19
CA MET A 65 2.68 -4.41 -3.22
C MET A 65 3.17 -3.15 -2.56
N ILE A 66 4.34 -2.68 -2.95
CA ILE A 66 4.94 -1.51 -2.31
C ILE A 66 5.47 -0.53 -3.34
N THR A 67 5.33 0.74 -3.04
CA THR A 67 5.82 1.83 -3.88
C THR A 67 6.28 2.99 -2.99
N GLY A 68 6.71 4.07 -3.61
CA GLY A 68 7.11 5.28 -2.92
C GLY A 68 8.62 5.40 -2.76
N VAL A 69 9.06 6.64 -2.55
CA VAL A 69 10.51 6.93 -2.45
C VAL A 69 11.16 6.24 -1.27
N GLY A 70 10.41 5.98 -0.19
CA GLY A 70 10.94 5.31 0.98
C GLY A 70 11.03 3.80 0.85
N SER A 71 10.44 3.22 -0.20
CA SER A 71 10.43 1.77 -0.37
C SER A 71 11.83 1.19 -0.59
N SER A 72 12.76 2.00 -1.08
CA SER A 72 14.13 1.55 -1.31
C SER A 72 14.88 1.21 -0.02
N TYR A 73 14.40 1.69 1.12
CA TYR A 73 15.01 1.38 2.42
C TYR A 73 14.56 0.03 2.97
N LEU A 74 13.58 -0.59 2.33
CA LEU A 74 13.08 -1.89 2.76
C LEU A 74 13.75 -2.99 1.96
N THR A 75 13.89 -4.16 2.57
CA THR A 75 14.45 -5.32 1.90
C THR A 75 13.36 -6.02 1.09
N ASP A 76 13.32 -7.34 1.13
CA ASP A 76 12.40 -8.09 0.25
C ASP A 76 11.11 -8.48 0.94
N SER A 77 10.97 -8.18 2.23
CA SER A 77 9.80 -8.62 2.99
C SER A 77 9.47 -7.65 4.11
N LEU A 78 8.20 -7.66 4.53
CA LEU A 78 7.71 -7.00 5.72
C LEU A 78 7.05 -8.07 6.58
N TYR A 79 7.45 -8.17 7.86
CA TYR A 79 6.95 -9.22 8.76
C TYR A 79 7.07 -10.60 8.12
N ASP A 80 8.18 -10.83 7.41
CA ASP A 80 8.44 -12.07 6.68
C ASP A 80 7.49 -12.36 5.52
N LEU A 81 6.62 -11.43 5.18
CA LEU A 81 5.80 -11.52 3.98
C LEU A 81 6.55 -10.88 2.81
N PRO A 82 6.78 -11.61 1.73
CA PRO A 82 7.43 -11.02 0.57
C PRO A 82 6.52 -9.97 -0.08
N PHE A 83 7.14 -8.96 -0.65
CA PHE A 83 6.39 -7.95 -1.38
C PHE A 83 6.98 -7.72 -2.75
N GLU A 84 6.15 -7.16 -3.65
CA GLU A 84 6.60 -6.73 -4.96
C GLU A 84 6.64 -5.21 -4.99
N ARG A 85 7.67 -4.67 -5.64
CA ARG A 85 7.75 -3.23 -5.85
C ARG A 85 7.07 -2.87 -7.15
N ILE A 86 6.39 -1.72 -7.13
CA ILE A 86 5.78 -1.16 -8.33
C ILE A 86 6.22 0.30 -8.42
N GLU A 87 6.53 0.76 -9.63
CA GLU A 87 6.92 2.14 -9.84
C GLU A 87 5.76 3.07 -9.48
N GLU A 88 6.09 4.17 -8.81
CA GLU A 88 5.09 5.07 -8.25
C GLU A 88 4.15 5.64 -9.31
N PHE A 89 4.69 6.11 -10.43
CA PHE A 89 3.85 6.67 -11.49
C PHE A 89 2.91 5.63 -12.07
N ARG A 90 3.37 4.39 -12.18
CA ARG A 90 2.52 3.31 -12.66
C ARG A 90 1.41 3.01 -11.65
N ALA A 91 1.73 2.99 -10.38
CA ALA A 91 0.73 2.74 -9.33
C ALA A 91 -0.34 3.83 -9.33
N ILE A 92 0.07 5.08 -9.43
CA ILE A 92 -0.85 6.21 -9.45
C ILE A 92 -1.72 6.16 -10.69
N GLY A 93 -1.13 5.92 -11.86
CA GLY A 93 -1.86 5.87 -13.12
C GLY A 93 -2.90 4.75 -13.14
N LEU A 94 -2.51 3.56 -12.79
CA LEU A 94 -3.42 2.41 -12.78
C LEU A 94 -4.50 2.58 -11.73
N GLY A 95 -4.13 3.09 -10.54
CA GLY A 95 -5.09 3.34 -9.47
C GLY A 95 -6.10 4.40 -9.84
N GLY A 96 -5.65 5.48 -10.49
CA GLY A 96 -6.52 6.54 -10.95
C GLY A 96 -7.52 6.06 -12.00
N LEU A 97 -7.06 5.26 -12.94
CA LEU A 97 -7.95 4.67 -13.95
C LEU A 97 -8.96 3.73 -13.30
N TYR A 98 -8.51 2.91 -12.36
CA TYR A 98 -9.40 1.99 -11.66
C TYR A 98 -10.49 2.75 -10.90
N LEU A 99 -10.12 3.75 -10.12
CA LEU A 99 -11.07 4.50 -9.30
C LEU A 99 -12.03 5.35 -10.13
N SER A 100 -11.55 5.88 -11.26
CA SER A 100 -12.39 6.72 -12.11
C SER A 100 -13.33 5.92 -13.01
N GLY A 101 -13.03 4.63 -13.23
CA GLY A 101 -13.79 3.81 -14.16
C GLY A 101 -13.47 4.09 -15.62
N LEU A 102 -12.44 4.89 -15.90
CA LEU A 102 -12.02 5.20 -17.26
C LEU A 102 -11.02 4.16 -17.75
N THR A 103 -10.98 3.96 -19.08
CA THR A 103 -9.98 3.09 -19.68
C THR A 103 -8.73 3.86 -20.06
N GLU A 104 -8.85 5.17 -20.23
CA GLU A 104 -7.71 6.05 -20.46
C GLU A 104 -8.01 7.43 -19.94
N GLY A 105 -6.97 8.20 -19.66
CA GLY A 105 -7.12 9.53 -19.13
C GLY A 105 -5.78 10.11 -18.69
N ILE A 106 -5.83 11.32 -18.19
CA ILE A 106 -4.66 11.99 -17.63
C ILE A 106 -4.81 11.99 -16.12
N ILE A 107 -3.80 11.49 -15.44
CA ILE A 107 -3.77 11.43 -13.98
C ILE A 107 -2.71 12.40 -13.47
N ALA A 108 -3.12 13.32 -12.61
CA ALA A 108 -2.20 14.26 -11.98
C ALA A 108 -2.05 13.89 -10.50
N SER A 109 -0.80 13.87 -10.04
CA SER A 109 -0.47 13.58 -8.66
C SER A 109 0.17 14.81 -8.05
N CYS A 110 -0.39 15.31 -6.96
CA CYS A 110 0.13 16.47 -6.25
C CYS A 110 0.48 16.06 -4.83
N GLY A 111 1.74 16.13 -4.50
CA GLY A 111 2.22 15.75 -3.19
C GLY A 111 3.31 16.68 -2.72
N THR A 112 3.83 16.38 -1.53
CA THR A 112 4.87 17.23 -0.93
C THR A 112 6.27 16.88 -1.42
N GLY A 113 6.46 15.72 -2.00
CA GLY A 113 7.76 15.21 -2.41
C GLY A 113 8.09 15.39 -3.89
N THR A 114 7.30 16.13 -4.61
CA THR A 114 7.49 16.27 -6.07
C THR A 114 7.81 17.67 -6.50
#